data_2f268a243dd14e7743173ad5bbfa4384
#
_entry.id   2f268a243dd14e7743173ad5bbfa4384
#
_cell.length_a   1.000
_cell.length_b   1.000
_cell.length_c   1.000
_cell.angle_alpha   90.00
_cell.angle_beta   90.00
_cell.angle_gamma   90.00
#
_symmetry.space_group_name_H-M   'P 1'
#
loop_
_entity.id
_entity.type
_entity.pdbx_description
1 polymer ?
#
loop_
_entity_poly.entity_id
_entity_poly.type
_entity_poly.pdbx_seq_one_letter_code
_entity_poly.pdbx_strand_id
1 'polypeptide(L)'
;MSRTIVVGDIHGCFDELMETLETAGFGADDRVVCVGDLVTKGPKNREVLDLFMKDPRFRTVIGNHDLALRRKWHGEKVKLKASQKATHKELKSDKETYLPYLNSLPFTIDLGTHLVVHAGLRPDIELYSQTSEDMTLLRTLGKNRESHDGTPWYEVYNGEKIVLFGHWPSPEPRRGPRAIGLDTGCVYGYNLTSYIIEEDRFIITPAHQIYEDRNA
;
A
#
# COMPACT_ATOMS: atom_id res chain seq x y z
N MET A 1 -3.50 25.33 -4.01
CA MET A 1 -3.47 24.71 -2.68
C MET A 1 -2.77 23.37 -2.80
N SER A 2 -1.91 23.01 -1.86
CA SER A 2 -1.25 21.72 -1.84
C SER A 2 -2.28 20.62 -1.57
N ARG A 3 -2.28 19.56 -2.39
CA ARG A 3 -3.17 18.41 -2.24
C ARG A 3 -2.38 17.19 -1.80
N THR A 4 -3.06 16.27 -1.12
CA THR A 4 -2.53 14.97 -0.75
C THR A 4 -3.28 13.88 -1.50
N ILE A 5 -2.58 13.21 -2.41
CA ILE A 5 -3.09 12.10 -3.22
C ILE A 5 -2.65 10.81 -2.54
N VAL A 6 -3.59 10.06 -1.96
CA VAL A 6 -3.27 8.76 -1.36
C VAL A 6 -3.57 7.65 -2.35
N VAL A 7 -2.56 6.84 -2.67
CA VAL A 7 -2.62 5.80 -3.71
C VAL A 7 -2.67 4.42 -3.06
N GLY A 8 -3.49 3.53 -3.61
CA GLY A 8 -3.57 2.11 -3.24
C GLY A 8 -2.31 1.32 -3.54
N ASP A 9 -2.36 0.00 -3.37
CA ASP A 9 -1.25 -0.92 -3.62
C ASP A 9 -0.78 -0.82 -5.08
N ILE A 10 0.50 -0.45 -5.27
CA ILE A 10 1.06 -0.19 -6.61
C ILE A 10 1.60 -1.47 -7.24
N HIS A 11 2.29 -2.30 -6.45
CA HIS A 11 2.84 -3.58 -6.92
C HIS A 11 3.60 -3.50 -8.25
N GLY A 12 4.43 -2.48 -8.46
CA GLY A 12 5.18 -2.32 -9.70
C GLY A 12 4.35 -1.89 -10.93
N CYS A 13 3.09 -1.50 -10.76
CA CYS A 13 2.23 -0.93 -11.81
C CYS A 13 2.56 0.56 -12.00
N PHE A 14 3.78 0.82 -12.49
CA PHE A 14 4.32 2.18 -12.61
C PHE A 14 3.59 3.02 -13.66
N ASP A 15 3.18 2.41 -14.78
CA ASP A 15 2.52 3.15 -15.85
C ASP A 15 1.14 3.63 -15.41
N GLU A 16 0.40 2.78 -14.71
CA GLU A 16 -0.89 3.14 -14.12
C GLU A 16 -0.75 4.20 -13.02
N LEU A 17 0.35 4.17 -12.25
CA LEU A 17 0.66 5.23 -11.29
C LEU A 17 0.85 6.57 -12.01
N MET A 18 1.63 6.61 -13.08
CA MET A 18 1.88 7.85 -13.83
C MET A 18 0.60 8.39 -14.48
N GLU A 19 -0.24 7.52 -15.05
CA GLU A 19 -1.55 7.89 -15.59
C GLU A 19 -2.51 8.41 -14.49
N THR A 20 -2.48 7.78 -13.31
CA THR A 20 -3.23 8.25 -12.14
C THR A 20 -2.84 9.68 -11.75
N LEU A 21 -1.54 9.98 -11.73
CA LEU A 21 -1.02 11.29 -11.38
C LEU A 21 -1.35 12.33 -12.44
N GLU A 22 -1.28 11.98 -13.73
CA GLU A 22 -1.69 12.83 -14.83
C GLU A 22 -3.19 13.17 -14.73
N THR A 23 -4.04 12.16 -14.53
CA THR A 23 -5.50 12.32 -14.35
C THR A 23 -5.84 13.16 -13.12
N ALA A 24 -5.06 13.02 -12.03
CA ALA A 24 -5.20 13.85 -10.84
C ALA A 24 -4.75 15.31 -11.09
N GLY A 25 -4.03 15.58 -12.18
CA GLY A 25 -3.38 16.87 -12.42
C GLY A 25 -2.31 17.17 -11.36
N PHE A 26 -1.45 16.16 -11.04
CA PHE A 26 -0.41 16.27 -10.02
C PHE A 26 0.53 17.45 -10.30
N GLY A 27 0.59 18.39 -9.38
CA GLY A 27 1.35 19.64 -9.49
C GLY A 27 2.56 19.72 -8.55
N ALA A 28 3.29 20.82 -8.64
CA ALA A 28 4.54 21.02 -7.89
C ALA A 28 4.36 21.01 -6.37
N ASP A 29 3.22 21.48 -5.87
CA ASP A 29 2.92 21.59 -4.43
C ASP A 29 2.21 20.37 -3.88
N ASP A 30 1.81 19.42 -4.73
CA ASP A 30 1.08 18.22 -4.32
C ASP A 30 2.00 17.16 -3.71
N ARG A 31 1.43 16.30 -2.89
CA ARG A 31 2.11 15.16 -2.27
C ARG A 31 1.40 13.86 -2.60
N VAL A 32 2.17 12.79 -2.73
CA VAL A 32 1.68 11.43 -2.92
C VAL A 32 2.02 10.59 -1.70
N VAL A 33 1.04 9.84 -1.20
CA VAL A 33 1.26 8.87 -0.12
C VAL A 33 0.69 7.52 -0.56
N CYS A 34 1.53 6.50 -0.66
CA CYS A 34 1.08 5.14 -0.95
C CYS A 34 0.71 4.39 0.34
N VAL A 35 -0.31 3.55 0.27
CA VAL A 35 -0.72 2.69 1.38
C VAL A 35 0.19 1.47 1.58
N GLY A 36 1.34 1.40 0.88
CA GLY A 36 2.29 0.28 0.93
C GLY A 36 2.24 -0.60 -0.29
N ASP A 37 3.00 -1.70 -0.26
CA ASP A 37 3.14 -2.65 -1.36
C ASP A 37 3.56 -1.98 -2.69
N LEU A 38 4.70 -1.28 -2.63
CA LEU A 38 5.30 -0.65 -3.81
C LEU A 38 5.74 -1.68 -4.84
N VAL A 39 6.23 -2.84 -4.36
CA VAL A 39 6.89 -3.85 -5.20
C VAL A 39 6.15 -5.18 -5.20
N THR A 40 6.63 -6.08 -6.07
CA THR A 40 6.16 -7.46 -6.24
C THR A 40 4.99 -7.57 -7.19
N LYS A 41 4.91 -8.66 -7.93
CA LYS A 41 3.87 -9.05 -8.89
C LYS A 41 3.93 -8.29 -10.22
N GLY A 42 3.94 -6.97 -10.21
CA GLY A 42 3.96 -6.14 -11.41
C GLY A 42 5.36 -5.96 -12.01
N PRO A 43 5.45 -5.34 -13.20
CA PRO A 43 6.65 -5.42 -14.04
C PRO A 43 7.72 -4.37 -13.75
N LYS A 44 7.40 -3.24 -13.10
CA LYS A 44 8.28 -2.07 -12.98
C LYS A 44 8.62 -1.73 -11.53
N ASN A 45 9.14 -2.72 -10.78
CA ASN A 45 9.47 -2.55 -9.35
C ASN A 45 10.57 -1.51 -9.12
N ARG A 46 11.56 -1.40 -10.02
CA ARG A 46 12.67 -0.44 -9.91
C ARG A 46 12.18 0.98 -10.08
N GLU A 47 11.37 1.22 -11.10
CA GLU A 47 10.83 2.53 -11.44
C GLU A 47 9.99 3.09 -10.28
N VAL A 48 9.18 2.24 -9.64
CA VAL A 48 8.39 2.63 -8.47
C VAL A 48 9.30 2.96 -7.29
N LEU A 49 10.26 2.08 -6.94
CA LEU A 49 11.20 2.35 -5.84
C LEU A 49 12.01 3.61 -6.07
N ASP A 50 12.52 3.80 -7.29
CA ASP A 50 13.31 4.97 -7.66
C ASP A 50 12.52 6.27 -7.52
N LEU A 51 11.27 6.28 -7.96
CA LEU A 51 10.39 7.44 -7.83
C LEU A 51 10.17 7.80 -6.35
N PHE A 52 9.77 6.83 -5.55
CA PHE A 52 9.48 7.06 -4.12
C PHE A 52 10.75 7.38 -3.29
N MET A 53 11.89 6.89 -3.71
CA MET A 53 13.16 7.17 -3.04
C MET A 53 13.75 8.54 -3.40
N LYS A 54 13.59 8.99 -4.65
CA LYS A 54 14.28 10.17 -5.18
C LYS A 54 13.46 11.45 -5.07
N ASP A 55 12.14 11.38 -5.10
CA ASP A 55 11.28 12.56 -5.00
C ASP A 55 10.66 12.66 -3.60
N PRO A 56 11.01 13.68 -2.79
CA PRO A 56 10.53 13.82 -1.41
C PRO A 56 9.03 14.08 -1.29
N ARG A 57 8.34 14.38 -2.40
CA ARG A 57 6.87 14.50 -2.44
C ARG A 57 6.18 13.14 -2.36
N PHE A 58 6.90 12.05 -2.64
CA PHE A 58 6.41 10.68 -2.58
C PHE A 58 6.77 10.02 -1.26
N ARG A 59 5.78 9.56 -0.54
CA ARG A 59 5.93 8.85 0.73
C ARG A 59 5.11 7.56 0.71
N THR A 60 5.48 6.60 1.51
CA THR A 60 4.73 5.35 1.66
C THR A 60 4.83 4.82 3.08
N VAL A 61 3.83 4.10 3.53
CA VAL A 61 3.98 3.15 4.62
C VAL A 61 4.57 1.84 4.09
N ILE A 62 5.10 1.00 4.96
CA ILE A 62 5.61 -0.31 4.55
C ILE A 62 4.46 -1.30 4.38
N GLY A 63 4.33 -1.93 3.20
CA GLY A 63 3.43 -3.03 2.96
C GLY A 63 4.03 -4.40 3.32
N ASN A 64 3.22 -5.45 3.33
CA ASN A 64 3.71 -6.79 3.67
C ASN A 64 4.66 -7.36 2.62
N HIS A 65 4.54 -6.97 1.35
CA HIS A 65 5.47 -7.38 0.30
C HIS A 65 6.81 -6.65 0.41
N ASP A 66 6.80 -5.35 0.70
CA ASP A 66 7.99 -4.55 0.97
C ASP A 66 8.73 -5.07 2.22
N LEU A 67 7.96 -5.37 3.27
CA LEU A 67 8.48 -5.92 4.53
C LEU A 67 9.12 -7.30 4.32
N ALA A 68 8.50 -8.16 3.49
CA ALA A 68 9.06 -9.48 3.18
C ALA A 68 10.40 -9.37 2.45
N LEU A 69 10.53 -8.44 1.50
CA LEU A 69 11.78 -8.15 0.79
C LEU A 69 12.85 -7.63 1.75
N ARG A 70 12.51 -6.65 2.60
CA ARG A 70 13.39 -6.08 3.63
C ARG A 70 13.93 -7.16 4.56
N ARG A 71 13.05 -7.98 5.14
CA ARG A 71 13.42 -9.08 6.05
C ARG A 71 14.32 -10.11 5.36
N LYS A 72 14.00 -10.44 4.09
CA LYS A 72 14.85 -11.34 3.28
C LYS A 72 16.25 -10.79 3.10
N TRP A 73 16.37 -9.49 2.84
CA TRP A 73 17.67 -8.83 2.67
C TRP A 73 18.47 -8.69 3.98
N HIS A 74 17.81 -8.66 5.13
CA HIS A 74 18.44 -8.80 6.44
C HIS A 74 18.88 -10.22 6.78
N GLY A 75 18.62 -11.20 5.90
CA GLY A 75 19.02 -12.60 6.14
C GLY A 75 18.05 -13.38 7.03
N GLU A 76 16.87 -12.82 7.32
CA GLU A 76 15.86 -13.51 8.10
C GLU A 76 15.30 -14.73 7.34
N LYS A 77 14.85 -15.75 8.10
CA LYS A 77 14.16 -16.94 7.55
C LYS A 77 12.73 -16.58 7.16
N VAL A 78 12.54 -15.98 5.98
CA VAL A 78 11.23 -15.63 5.45
C VAL A 78 10.85 -16.61 4.34
N LYS A 79 9.64 -17.19 4.41
CA LYS A 79 9.07 -18.00 3.33
C LYS A 79 8.46 -17.07 2.26
N LEU A 80 9.21 -16.80 1.22
CA LEU A 80 8.74 -15.98 0.11
C LEU A 80 7.79 -16.76 -0.80
N LYS A 81 6.69 -16.11 -1.24
CA LYS A 81 5.82 -16.56 -2.34
C LYS A 81 6.56 -16.49 -3.68
N ALA A 82 5.99 -17.04 -4.75
CA ALA A 82 6.65 -17.09 -6.07
C ALA A 82 6.99 -15.69 -6.60
N SER A 83 6.03 -14.78 -6.62
CA SER A 83 6.23 -13.38 -7.06
C SER A 83 7.25 -12.63 -6.19
N GLN A 84 7.25 -12.83 -4.86
CA GLN A 84 8.25 -12.25 -3.97
C GLN A 84 9.68 -12.78 -4.25
N LYS A 85 9.81 -14.07 -4.63
CA LYS A 85 11.11 -14.63 -5.04
C LYS A 85 11.58 -14.02 -6.34
N ALA A 86 10.67 -13.79 -7.31
CA ALA A 86 10.98 -13.14 -8.57
C ALA A 86 11.49 -11.71 -8.33
N THR A 87 10.77 -10.90 -7.54
CA THR A 87 11.19 -9.55 -7.17
C THR A 87 12.52 -9.53 -6.41
N HIS A 88 12.73 -10.46 -5.46
CA HIS A 88 14.02 -10.57 -4.78
C HIS A 88 15.17 -10.86 -5.76
N LYS A 89 14.95 -11.74 -6.76
CA LYS A 89 15.95 -12.04 -7.79
C LYS A 89 16.22 -10.84 -8.69
N GLU A 90 15.16 -10.13 -9.09
CA GLU A 90 15.23 -8.92 -9.92
C GLU A 90 16.05 -7.82 -9.26
N LEU A 91 15.75 -7.53 -7.99
CA LEU A 91 16.32 -6.38 -7.27
C LEU A 91 17.58 -6.70 -6.45
N LYS A 92 18.06 -7.96 -6.50
CA LYS A 92 19.18 -8.41 -5.65
C LYS A 92 20.46 -7.61 -5.85
N SER A 93 20.77 -7.21 -7.09
CA SER A 93 21.97 -6.42 -7.42
C SER A 93 21.92 -5.01 -6.82
N ASP A 94 20.74 -4.48 -6.55
CA ASP A 94 20.52 -3.12 -6.06
C ASP A 94 20.16 -3.08 -4.57
N LYS A 95 20.38 -4.19 -3.88
CA LYS A 95 20.09 -4.33 -2.44
C LYS A 95 20.69 -3.18 -1.62
N GLU A 96 21.95 -2.84 -1.87
CA GLU A 96 22.64 -1.79 -1.11
C GLU A 96 22.05 -0.39 -1.32
N THR A 97 21.36 -0.20 -2.46
CA THR A 97 20.65 1.04 -2.78
C THR A 97 19.28 1.10 -2.10
N TYR A 98 18.52 0.01 -2.20
CA TYR A 98 17.11 0.03 -1.77
C TYR A 98 16.90 -0.38 -0.30
N LEU A 99 17.80 -1.18 0.29
CA LEU A 99 17.62 -1.64 1.68
C LEU A 99 17.57 -0.49 2.70
N PRO A 100 18.44 0.56 2.62
CA PRO A 100 18.34 1.71 3.51
C PRO A 100 16.96 2.42 3.40
N TYR A 101 16.45 2.56 2.19
CA TYR A 101 15.12 3.14 1.97
C TYR A 101 14.01 2.28 2.60
N LEU A 102 13.98 0.97 2.32
CA LEU A 102 13.00 0.06 2.92
C LEU A 102 13.08 0.04 4.45
N ASN A 103 14.27 0.22 5.03
CA ASN A 103 14.45 0.33 6.49
C ASN A 103 13.84 1.60 7.07
N SER A 104 13.78 2.67 6.30
CA SER A 104 13.24 3.97 6.74
C SER A 104 11.72 4.05 6.69
N LEU A 105 11.05 3.09 6.02
CA LEU A 105 9.60 3.13 5.84
C LEU A 105 8.86 2.93 7.16
N PRO A 106 7.92 3.84 7.51
CA PRO A 106 7.10 3.72 8.71
C PRO A 106 5.95 2.73 8.50
N PHE A 107 5.34 2.27 9.58
CA PHE A 107 4.10 1.47 9.53
C PHE A 107 2.85 2.33 9.36
N THR A 108 2.91 3.60 9.75
CA THR A 108 1.81 4.56 9.62
C THR A 108 2.32 5.94 9.21
N ILE A 109 1.48 6.70 8.49
CA ILE A 109 1.71 8.12 8.21
C ILE A 109 0.50 8.91 8.67
N ASP A 110 0.73 9.85 9.59
CA ASP A 110 -0.29 10.78 10.08
C ASP A 110 -0.42 11.98 9.13
N LEU A 111 -1.63 12.22 8.63
CA LEU A 111 -1.98 13.32 7.73
C LEU A 111 -2.96 14.31 8.39
N GLY A 112 -2.98 14.35 9.72
CA GLY A 112 -3.89 15.20 10.48
C GLY A 112 -5.27 14.55 10.65
N THR A 113 -6.19 14.82 9.74
CA THR A 113 -7.55 14.23 9.74
C THR A 113 -7.58 12.78 9.28
N HIS A 114 -6.55 12.34 8.55
CA HIS A 114 -6.43 10.99 8.02
C HIS A 114 -5.18 10.30 8.56
N LEU A 115 -5.22 8.98 8.61
CA LEU A 115 -4.10 8.11 8.97
C LEU A 115 -3.93 7.06 7.87
N VAL A 116 -2.71 6.90 7.37
CA VAL A 116 -2.39 5.86 6.40
C VAL A 116 -1.76 4.67 7.11
N VAL A 117 -2.25 3.47 6.82
CA VAL A 117 -1.70 2.19 7.27
C VAL A 117 -1.82 1.18 6.13
N HIS A 118 -0.94 0.17 6.06
CA HIS A 118 -1.05 -0.77 4.93
C HIS A 118 -2.30 -1.66 5.03
N ALA A 119 -2.48 -2.41 6.12
CA ALA A 119 -3.57 -3.39 6.22
C ALA A 119 -4.67 -2.99 7.18
N GLY A 120 -4.38 -2.80 8.46
CA GLY A 120 -5.44 -2.47 9.39
C GLY A 120 -5.00 -2.10 10.80
N LEU A 121 -5.98 -1.69 11.58
CA LEU A 121 -5.84 -1.35 12.99
C LEU A 121 -6.91 -2.07 13.81
N ARG A 122 -6.56 -2.57 14.99
CA ARG A 122 -7.56 -3.10 15.93
C ARG A 122 -8.28 -1.93 16.58
N PRO A 123 -9.64 -1.90 16.53
CA PRO A 123 -10.41 -0.72 16.94
C PRO A 123 -10.19 -0.28 18.40
N ASP A 124 -9.99 -1.23 19.31
CA ASP A 124 -9.90 -0.96 20.76
C ASP A 124 -8.46 -0.88 21.27
N ILE A 125 -7.49 -0.73 20.35
CA ILE A 125 -6.06 -0.65 20.69
C ILE A 125 -5.51 0.68 20.24
N GLU A 126 -4.86 1.40 21.14
CA GLU A 126 -4.17 2.65 20.86
C GLU A 126 -3.11 2.48 19.76
N LEU A 127 -2.91 3.50 18.92
CA LEU A 127 -2.04 3.43 17.75
C LEU A 127 -0.62 2.96 18.08
N TYR A 128 -0.04 3.45 19.18
CA TYR A 128 1.32 3.07 19.62
C TYR A 128 1.43 1.63 20.14
N SER A 129 0.30 0.99 20.43
CA SER A 129 0.20 -0.41 20.89
C SER A 129 -0.20 -1.38 19.78
N GLN A 130 -0.47 -0.89 18.57
CA GLN A 130 -0.73 -1.73 17.40
C GLN A 130 0.51 -2.54 17.03
N THR A 131 0.32 -3.80 16.64
CA THR A 131 1.45 -4.64 16.21
C THR A 131 1.81 -4.39 14.74
N SER A 132 3.08 -4.56 14.39
CA SER A 132 3.53 -4.50 12.98
C SER A 132 2.80 -5.51 12.11
N GLU A 133 2.46 -6.67 12.67
CA GLU A 133 1.71 -7.72 11.99
C GLU A 133 0.26 -7.30 11.71
N ASP A 134 -0.42 -6.62 12.64
CA ASP A 134 -1.76 -6.12 12.39
C ASP A 134 -1.73 -4.99 11.35
N MET A 135 -0.79 -4.06 11.49
CA MET A 135 -0.63 -2.96 10.54
C MET A 135 -0.31 -3.41 9.10
N THR A 136 0.25 -4.63 8.93
CA THR A 136 0.64 -5.14 7.60
C THR A 136 -0.18 -6.33 7.09
N LEU A 137 -1.03 -6.96 7.92
CA LEU A 137 -1.72 -8.20 7.53
C LEU A 137 -3.20 -8.27 7.95
N LEU A 138 -3.70 -7.33 8.78
CA LEU A 138 -5.04 -7.45 9.35
C LEU A 138 -6.15 -7.25 8.31
N ARG A 139 -7.01 -8.25 8.16
CA ARG A 139 -8.26 -8.19 7.38
C ARG A 139 -9.47 -8.25 8.29
N THR A 140 -9.56 -9.30 9.10
CA THR A 140 -10.70 -9.50 10.01
C THR A 140 -10.24 -9.59 11.46
N LEU A 141 -11.13 -9.23 12.36
CA LEU A 141 -10.91 -9.38 13.80
C LEU A 141 -11.08 -10.86 14.18
N GLY A 142 -10.16 -11.37 14.94
CA GLY A 142 -10.15 -12.78 15.36
C GLY A 142 -8.73 -13.32 15.52
N LYS A 143 -8.63 -14.65 15.69
CA LYS A 143 -7.33 -15.32 15.90
C LYS A 143 -6.46 -15.33 14.64
N ASN A 144 -7.08 -15.47 13.46
CA ASN A 144 -6.38 -15.41 12.18
C ASN A 144 -6.66 -14.07 11.51
N ARG A 145 -5.71 -13.13 11.61
CA ARG A 145 -5.79 -11.79 11.05
C ARG A 145 -5.86 -11.73 9.53
N GLU A 146 -5.36 -12.74 8.84
CA GLU A 146 -5.38 -12.83 7.37
C GLU A 146 -6.64 -13.51 6.84
N SER A 147 -7.56 -13.95 7.71
CA SER A 147 -8.80 -14.59 7.30
C SER A 147 -9.66 -13.66 6.46
N HIS A 148 -10.38 -14.25 5.51
CA HIS A 148 -11.47 -13.60 4.80
C HIS A 148 -12.81 -13.77 5.53
N ASP A 149 -12.85 -14.68 6.52
CA ASP A 149 -14.03 -14.95 7.33
C ASP A 149 -13.92 -14.20 8.66
N GLY A 150 -15.02 -13.61 9.10
CA GLY A 150 -15.09 -12.84 10.34
C GLY A 150 -15.44 -11.38 10.10
N THR A 151 -15.42 -10.58 11.15
CA THR A 151 -15.75 -9.15 11.08
C THR A 151 -14.59 -8.38 10.48
N PRO A 152 -14.74 -7.74 9.31
CA PRO A 152 -13.73 -6.84 8.76
C PRO A 152 -13.44 -5.70 9.74
N TRP A 153 -12.16 -5.44 10.02
CA TRP A 153 -11.78 -4.44 11.00
C TRP A 153 -12.32 -3.04 10.65
N TYR A 154 -12.31 -2.69 9.35
CA TYR A 154 -12.71 -1.38 8.83
C TYR A 154 -14.22 -1.09 8.99
N GLU A 155 -15.06 -2.13 9.10
CA GLU A 155 -16.51 -1.97 9.30
C GLU A 155 -16.87 -1.55 10.72
N VAL A 156 -16.00 -1.82 11.68
CA VAL A 156 -16.23 -1.53 13.10
C VAL A 156 -15.23 -0.50 13.66
N TYR A 157 -14.27 -0.04 12.85
CA TYR A 157 -13.34 0.99 13.28
C TYR A 157 -14.07 2.34 13.45
N ASN A 158 -13.93 2.94 14.63
CA ASN A 158 -14.60 4.17 15.01
C ASN A 158 -13.65 5.23 15.64
N GLY A 159 -12.33 5.11 15.39
CA GLY A 159 -11.33 6.06 15.88
C GLY A 159 -11.53 7.48 15.34
N GLU A 160 -10.78 8.44 15.88
CA GLU A 160 -10.93 9.86 15.54
C GLU A 160 -10.57 10.19 14.09
N LYS A 161 -9.55 9.51 13.51
CA LYS A 161 -9.06 9.75 12.16
C LYS A 161 -9.71 8.80 11.16
N ILE A 162 -9.88 9.28 9.93
CA ILE A 162 -10.24 8.39 8.80
C ILE A 162 -8.99 7.60 8.41
N VAL A 163 -9.08 6.28 8.41
CA VAL A 163 -7.96 5.40 8.04
C VAL A 163 -8.01 5.07 6.55
N LEU A 164 -6.92 5.38 5.84
CA LEU A 164 -6.72 5.01 4.44
C LEU A 164 -5.82 3.77 4.41
N PHE A 165 -6.28 2.69 3.76
CA PHE A 165 -5.59 1.39 3.79
C PHE A 165 -5.62 0.65 2.45
N GLY A 166 -4.78 -0.39 2.31
CA GLY A 166 -4.64 -1.27 1.16
C GLY A 166 -4.81 -2.76 1.51
N HIS A 167 -3.90 -3.61 1.00
CA HIS A 167 -3.68 -5.01 1.38
C HIS A 167 -4.79 -6.01 1.02
N TRP A 168 -6.03 -5.59 0.99
CA TRP A 168 -7.18 -6.48 0.80
C TRP A 168 -7.93 -6.14 -0.49
N PRO A 169 -7.47 -6.68 -1.64
CA PRO A 169 -7.98 -6.27 -2.94
C PRO A 169 -9.47 -6.54 -3.10
N SER A 170 -10.17 -5.56 -3.67
CA SER A 170 -11.56 -5.69 -4.09
C SER A 170 -11.77 -4.89 -5.39
N PRO A 171 -12.78 -5.22 -6.23
CA PRO A 171 -13.02 -4.48 -7.47
C PRO A 171 -13.29 -2.99 -7.27
N GLU A 172 -13.81 -2.61 -6.11
CA GLU A 172 -14.15 -1.23 -5.72
C GLU A 172 -13.51 -0.87 -4.38
N PRO A 173 -13.31 0.43 -4.09
CA PRO A 173 -12.83 0.89 -2.78
C PRO A 173 -13.73 0.39 -1.65
N ARG A 174 -13.11 -0.19 -0.62
CA ARG A 174 -13.85 -0.60 0.58
C ARG A 174 -14.21 0.62 1.42
N ARG A 175 -15.38 0.60 2.04
CA ARG A 175 -15.82 1.70 2.91
C ARG A 175 -16.29 1.17 4.25
N GLY A 176 -15.79 1.77 5.31
CA GLY A 176 -16.30 1.66 6.67
C GLY A 176 -16.71 3.02 7.22
N PRO A 177 -17.22 3.10 8.44
CA PRO A 177 -17.63 4.36 9.07
C PRO A 177 -16.48 5.39 9.12
N ARG A 178 -15.26 4.94 9.37
CA ARG A 178 -14.04 5.77 9.51
C ARG A 178 -12.84 5.13 8.80
N ALA A 179 -13.06 4.38 7.73
CA ALA A 179 -11.98 3.75 6.98
C ALA A 179 -12.32 3.65 5.49
N ILE A 180 -11.31 3.82 4.64
CA ILE A 180 -11.40 3.73 3.18
C ILE A 180 -10.26 2.85 2.67
N GLY A 181 -10.61 1.70 2.06
CA GLY A 181 -9.65 0.81 1.42
C GLY A 181 -9.43 1.17 -0.05
N LEU A 182 -8.17 1.36 -0.43
CA LEU A 182 -7.77 1.81 -1.76
C LEU A 182 -7.15 0.71 -2.63
N ASP A 183 -6.92 -0.50 -2.08
CA ASP A 183 -6.45 -1.63 -2.88
C ASP A 183 -7.58 -2.16 -3.75
N THR A 184 -7.61 -1.69 -4.98
CA THR A 184 -8.56 -2.15 -6.00
C THR A 184 -7.94 -3.12 -6.99
N GLY A 185 -6.82 -3.76 -6.62
CA GLY A 185 -6.27 -4.91 -7.31
C GLY A 185 -5.71 -4.61 -8.70
N CYS A 186 -5.01 -3.50 -8.88
CA CYS A 186 -4.40 -3.12 -10.16
C CYS A 186 -3.61 -4.27 -10.78
N VAL A 187 -2.72 -4.88 -10.01
CA VAL A 187 -1.87 -5.97 -10.48
C VAL A 187 -2.65 -7.21 -10.94
N TYR A 188 -3.91 -7.35 -10.51
CA TYR A 188 -4.82 -8.43 -10.92
C TYR A 188 -5.75 -8.05 -12.09
N GLY A 189 -5.49 -6.92 -12.75
CA GLY A 189 -6.25 -6.48 -13.92
C GLY A 189 -7.52 -5.67 -13.60
N TYR A 190 -7.66 -5.19 -12.36
CA TYR A 190 -8.75 -4.28 -12.01
C TYR A 190 -8.32 -2.82 -12.15
N ASN A 191 -8.15 -2.07 -11.04
CA ASN A 191 -7.84 -0.65 -11.09
C ASN A 191 -6.72 -0.29 -10.10
N LEU A 192 -5.97 0.78 -10.41
CA LEU A 192 -5.23 1.55 -9.41
C LEU A 192 -6.12 2.68 -8.93
N THR A 193 -6.47 2.66 -7.65
CA THR A 193 -7.32 3.70 -7.06
C THR A 193 -6.50 4.63 -6.19
N SER A 194 -6.73 5.93 -6.35
CA SER A 194 -6.23 6.95 -5.44
C SER A 194 -7.36 7.83 -4.91
N TYR A 195 -7.09 8.50 -3.79
CA TYR A 195 -8.02 9.38 -3.10
C TYR A 195 -7.37 10.73 -2.81
N ILE A 196 -7.97 11.82 -3.27
CA ILE A 196 -7.51 13.19 -3.01
C ILE A 196 -8.24 13.69 -1.78
N ILE A 197 -7.50 13.85 -0.68
CA ILE A 197 -8.06 14.16 0.65
C ILE A 197 -8.84 15.47 0.63
N GLU A 198 -8.24 16.52 0.10
CA GLU A 198 -8.78 17.88 0.12
C GLU A 198 -10.00 18.07 -0.79
N GLU A 199 -10.21 17.13 -1.72
CA GLU A 199 -11.31 17.14 -2.68
C GLU A 199 -12.39 16.10 -2.38
N ASP A 200 -12.16 15.20 -1.41
CA ASP A 200 -12.99 13.99 -1.14
C ASP A 200 -13.30 13.24 -2.45
N ARG A 201 -12.28 13.02 -3.29
CA ARG A 201 -12.44 12.53 -4.65
C ARG A 201 -11.54 11.34 -4.95
N PHE A 202 -12.12 10.32 -5.58
CA PHE A 202 -11.35 9.18 -6.10
C PHE A 202 -10.90 9.45 -7.54
N ILE A 203 -9.69 8.96 -7.84
CA ILE A 203 -9.20 8.73 -9.19
C ILE A 203 -9.09 7.21 -9.36
N ILE A 204 -9.66 6.69 -10.42
CA ILE A 204 -9.67 5.26 -10.74
C ILE A 204 -9.05 5.08 -12.11
N THR A 205 -7.88 4.45 -12.16
CA THR A 205 -7.13 4.16 -13.38
C THR A 205 -7.22 2.66 -13.66
N PRO A 206 -7.80 2.23 -14.78
CA PRO A 206 -7.85 0.82 -15.15
C PRO A 206 -6.43 0.23 -15.32
N ALA A 207 -6.24 -1.00 -14.86
CA ALA A 207 -5.01 -1.73 -15.13
C ALA A 207 -4.85 -1.98 -16.64
N HIS A 208 -3.64 -1.84 -17.15
CA HIS A 208 -3.37 -2.07 -18.58
C HIS A 208 -3.51 -3.54 -18.96
N GLN A 209 -3.28 -4.45 -18.01
CA GLN A 209 -3.43 -5.90 -18.18
C GLN A 209 -3.48 -6.64 -16.83
N ILE A 210 -3.69 -7.94 -16.87
CA ILE A 210 -3.48 -8.81 -15.72
C ILE A 210 -1.98 -9.11 -15.62
N TYR A 211 -1.33 -8.66 -14.55
CA TYR A 211 0.10 -8.89 -14.30
C TYR A 211 0.36 -10.14 -13.46
N GLU A 212 -0.55 -10.45 -12.55
CA GLU A 212 -0.49 -11.63 -11.67
C GLU A 212 -1.87 -12.30 -11.64
N ASP A 213 -1.93 -13.62 -11.79
CA ASP A 213 -3.17 -14.34 -11.60
C ASP A 213 -3.49 -14.41 -10.09
N ARG A 214 -4.66 -13.93 -9.70
CA ARG A 214 -5.10 -13.94 -8.31
C ARG A 214 -5.28 -15.35 -7.74
N ASN A 215 -5.48 -16.33 -8.61
CA ASN A 215 -5.74 -17.73 -8.25
C ASN A 215 -4.50 -18.64 -8.43
N ALA A 216 -3.33 -18.07 -8.79
CA ALA A 216 -2.09 -18.82 -9.01
C ALA A 216 -1.36 -19.21 -7.72
#